data_a121a255bd4eaf381f78af2b9846cd6a
#
_entry.id   a121a255bd4eaf381f78af2b9846cd6a
#
_cell.length_a   1.000
_cell.length_b   1.000
_cell.length_c   1.000
_cell.angle_alpha   90.00
_cell.angle_beta   90.00
_cell.angle_gamma   90.00
#
_symmetry.space_group_name_H-M   'P 1'
#
loop_
_entity.id
_entity.type
_entity.pdbx_description
1 polymer ?
#
loop_
_entity_poly.entity_id
_entity_poly.type
_entity_poly.pdbx_seq_one_letter_code
_entity_poly.pdbx_strand_id
1 'polypeptide(L)'
;MIKAQGIESVVRNSEVLFNEPLKKYSFTKTGGNAEVLVRVKTEEDFQNIIKYSYDHKIELTILGNGSNVLISDTGISGIVVITSDMNNIELSEENILSCYAGTTLKELTDFCIENSLTNLEFSCGIPGSVGGAIFMNAGAYGGEMKEVVEKVEVFDRKGNKKVYSNEGMNFSYRYSVIQETGEIISKVYFKMTDGNKEEIIARVNELNKMREEKQPLEYPSCGSVFKRPVGYFAGKLIQDAGLQGLTVGGAQVSTKHAGFMVNINNATCEDYKNLIKKVQEEVFKHSGVKLECEVKVLGE
;
A
#
# COMPACT_ATOMS: atom_id res chain seq x y z
N MET A 1 22.60 13.28 12.28
CA MET A 1 22.48 13.37 10.81
C MET A 1 23.22 12.21 10.17
N ILE A 2 22.53 11.45 9.37
CA ILE A 2 23.09 10.36 8.58
C ILE A 2 24.08 10.94 7.56
N LYS A 3 25.29 10.36 7.44
CA LYS A 3 26.30 10.87 6.49
C LYS A 3 25.94 10.48 5.05
N ALA A 4 25.65 11.45 4.22
CA ALA A 4 25.29 11.32 2.80
C ALA A 4 26.27 10.43 2.02
N GLN A 5 27.59 10.65 2.14
CA GLN A 5 28.64 9.95 1.39
C GLN A 5 28.62 8.42 1.53
N GLY A 6 28.11 7.89 2.66
CA GLY A 6 28.02 6.43 2.85
C GLY A 6 26.89 5.81 2.03
N ILE A 7 25.72 6.46 1.95
CA ILE A 7 24.54 5.93 1.25
C ILE A 7 24.75 6.00 -0.27
N GLU A 8 25.19 7.14 -0.80
CA GLU A 8 25.45 7.32 -2.24
C GLU A 8 26.49 6.33 -2.79
N SER A 9 27.41 5.84 -1.93
CA SER A 9 28.42 4.85 -2.34
C SER A 9 27.85 3.44 -2.49
N VAL A 10 26.75 3.10 -1.83
CA VAL A 10 26.14 1.75 -1.84
C VAL A 10 24.96 1.63 -2.80
N VAL A 11 24.30 2.75 -3.16
CA VAL A 11 23.18 2.78 -4.12
C VAL A 11 23.56 3.58 -5.37
N ARG A 12 24.15 2.90 -6.35
CA ARG A 12 24.82 3.54 -7.50
C ARG A 12 23.85 3.94 -8.63
N ASN A 13 22.75 3.23 -8.76
CA ASN A 13 21.76 3.42 -9.83
C ASN A 13 20.49 4.12 -9.35
N SER A 14 20.43 4.45 -8.07
CA SER A 14 19.25 4.96 -7.38
C SER A 14 19.43 6.42 -6.96
N GLU A 15 18.34 7.13 -6.75
CA GLU A 15 18.35 8.52 -6.33
C GLU A 15 18.33 8.61 -4.80
N VAL A 16 19.19 9.48 -4.25
CA VAL A 16 19.25 9.76 -2.80
C VAL A 16 18.88 11.22 -2.56
N LEU A 17 17.89 11.47 -1.74
CA LEU A 17 17.39 12.80 -1.40
C LEU A 17 17.44 13.00 0.11
N PHE A 18 17.76 14.22 0.55
CA PHE A 18 17.85 14.56 1.97
C PHE A 18 16.76 15.57 2.32
N ASN A 19 16.17 15.40 3.50
CA ASN A 19 15.09 16.24 4.00
C ASN A 19 13.92 16.39 2.99
N GLU A 20 13.57 15.28 2.33
CA GLU A 20 12.59 15.25 1.24
C GLU A 20 11.15 15.21 1.76
N PRO A 21 10.25 16.09 1.30
CA PRO A 21 8.85 16.12 1.73
C PRO A 21 8.08 14.87 1.33
N LEU A 22 7.66 14.06 2.32
CA LEU A 22 6.96 12.78 2.10
C LEU A 22 5.51 12.95 1.62
N LYS A 23 4.90 14.10 1.79
CA LYS A 23 3.56 14.40 1.23
C LYS A 23 3.46 14.20 -0.29
N LYS A 24 4.59 14.24 -1.02
CA LYS A 24 4.64 13.95 -2.46
C LYS A 24 4.38 12.48 -2.76
N TYR A 25 4.73 11.59 -1.82
CA TYR A 25 4.70 10.14 -1.92
C TYR A 25 3.54 9.50 -1.15
N SER A 26 2.65 10.31 -0.59
CA SER A 26 1.46 9.89 0.15
C SER A 26 0.20 10.23 -0.63
N PHE A 27 -0.73 9.30 -0.74
CA PHE A 27 -2.03 9.54 -1.36
C PHE A 27 -2.91 10.49 -0.56
N THR A 28 -2.71 10.57 0.76
CA THR A 28 -3.40 11.54 1.63
C THR A 28 -2.86 12.97 1.47
N LYS A 29 -1.69 13.14 0.82
CA LYS A 29 -0.95 14.41 0.73
C LYS A 29 -0.60 15.00 2.11
N THR A 30 -0.43 14.11 3.10
CA THR A 30 0.05 14.44 4.45
C THR A 30 1.47 13.94 4.66
N GLY A 31 2.13 14.43 5.70
CA GLY A 31 3.44 13.97 6.16
C GLY A 31 4.52 15.02 6.11
N GLY A 32 5.41 14.97 7.09
CA GLY A 32 6.65 15.74 7.16
C GLY A 32 7.72 15.21 6.21
N ASN A 33 8.98 15.46 6.53
CA ASN A 33 10.10 15.12 5.68
C ASN A 33 10.73 13.77 6.07
N ALA A 34 11.27 13.04 5.09
CA ALA A 34 12.22 11.96 5.33
C ALA A 34 13.59 12.55 5.67
N GLU A 35 14.29 12.05 6.69
CA GLU A 35 15.68 12.44 6.93
C GLU A 35 16.55 12.10 5.71
N VAL A 36 16.42 10.85 5.23
CA VAL A 36 16.99 10.38 3.97
C VAL A 36 15.93 9.61 3.20
N LEU A 37 15.78 9.90 1.92
CA LEU A 37 14.91 9.15 1.01
C LEU A 37 15.74 8.55 -0.11
N VAL A 38 15.56 7.26 -0.36
CA VAL A 38 16.20 6.55 -1.47
C VAL A 38 15.13 6.01 -2.41
N ARG A 39 15.16 6.44 -3.68
CA ARG A 39 14.30 5.89 -4.74
C ARG A 39 15.06 4.80 -5.46
N VAL A 40 14.79 3.54 -5.06
CA VAL A 40 15.52 2.40 -5.62
C VAL A 40 15.01 2.05 -7.03
N LYS A 41 15.96 1.76 -7.94
CA LYS A 41 15.67 1.39 -9.34
C LYS A 41 16.07 -0.06 -9.64
N THR A 42 16.95 -0.64 -8.84
CA THR A 42 17.45 -2.01 -9.05
C THR A 42 17.34 -2.82 -7.77
N GLU A 43 17.20 -4.14 -7.92
CA GLU A 43 17.18 -5.06 -6.80
C GLU A 43 18.53 -5.05 -6.04
N GLU A 44 19.64 -4.84 -6.74
CA GLU A 44 20.97 -4.73 -6.15
C GLU A 44 21.06 -3.53 -5.20
N ASP A 45 20.66 -2.33 -5.65
CA ASP A 45 20.65 -1.14 -4.80
C ASP A 45 19.67 -1.30 -3.64
N PHE A 46 18.53 -1.98 -3.85
CA PHE A 46 17.58 -2.28 -2.80
C PHE A 46 18.18 -3.17 -1.73
N GLN A 47 18.85 -4.25 -2.12
CA GLN A 47 19.58 -5.12 -1.20
C GLN A 47 20.70 -4.36 -0.46
N ASN A 48 21.46 -3.54 -1.18
CA ASN A 48 22.57 -2.79 -0.61
C ASN A 48 22.12 -1.79 0.46
N ILE A 49 21.01 -1.06 0.23
CA ILE A 49 20.50 -0.11 1.22
C ILE A 49 19.93 -0.81 2.46
N ILE A 50 19.31 -2.00 2.30
CA ILE A 50 18.87 -2.82 3.42
C ILE A 50 20.08 -3.24 4.28
N LYS A 51 21.12 -3.79 3.66
CA LYS A 51 22.38 -4.17 4.36
C LYS A 51 23.00 -2.97 5.06
N TYR A 52 23.14 -1.85 4.35
CA TYR A 52 23.70 -0.62 4.89
C TYR A 52 22.96 -0.16 6.14
N SER A 53 21.62 -0.14 6.10
CA SER A 53 20.80 0.28 7.24
C SER A 53 21.01 -0.64 8.45
N TYR A 54 21.08 -1.95 8.23
CA TYR A 54 21.34 -2.94 9.28
C TYR A 54 22.73 -2.77 9.92
N ASP A 55 23.78 -2.68 9.10
CA ASP A 55 25.16 -2.59 9.55
C ASP A 55 25.42 -1.29 10.35
N HIS A 56 24.74 -0.20 9.97
CA HIS A 56 24.88 1.09 10.64
C HIS A 56 23.79 1.34 11.70
N LYS A 57 22.89 0.36 11.95
CA LYS A 57 21.77 0.45 12.91
C LYS A 57 20.89 1.67 12.66
N ILE A 58 20.64 1.96 11.38
CA ILE A 58 19.74 3.04 10.94
C ILE A 58 18.36 2.44 10.74
N GLU A 59 17.33 3.13 11.21
CA GLU A 59 15.96 2.71 10.98
C GLU A 59 15.63 2.76 9.48
N LEU A 60 14.94 1.72 8.99
CA LEU A 60 14.58 1.57 7.58
C LEU A 60 13.06 1.43 7.43
N THR A 61 12.46 2.36 6.74
CA THR A 61 11.05 2.35 6.35
C THR A 61 10.91 2.10 4.86
N ILE A 62 10.11 1.11 4.48
CA ILE A 62 9.82 0.83 3.06
C ILE A 62 8.44 1.40 2.73
N LEU A 63 8.38 2.18 1.66
CA LEU A 63 7.17 2.77 1.15
C LEU A 63 6.98 2.37 -0.32
N GLY A 64 5.87 1.72 -0.61
CA GLY A 64 5.41 1.48 -1.98
C GLY A 64 4.74 2.74 -2.55
N ASN A 65 3.52 2.59 -3.05
CA ASN A 65 2.77 3.73 -3.62
C ASN A 65 2.10 4.66 -2.59
N GLY A 66 2.29 4.45 -1.27
CA GLY A 66 1.78 5.36 -0.23
C GLY A 66 0.26 5.48 -0.13
N SER A 67 -0.49 4.47 -0.60
CA SER A 67 -1.96 4.52 -0.70
C SER A 67 -2.71 4.02 0.54
N ASN A 68 -2.02 3.38 1.50
CA ASN A 68 -2.63 2.88 2.75
C ASN A 68 -1.83 3.32 3.99
N VAL A 69 -1.28 4.52 3.96
CA VAL A 69 -0.46 5.06 5.05
C VAL A 69 -0.86 6.48 5.40
N LEU A 70 -0.67 6.81 6.67
CA LEU A 70 -0.60 8.18 7.20
C LEU A 70 0.84 8.42 7.64
N ILE A 71 1.47 9.45 7.14
CA ILE A 71 2.85 9.80 7.51
C ILE A 71 2.82 10.94 8.52
N SER A 72 3.52 10.77 9.64
CA SER A 72 3.63 11.77 10.71
C SER A 72 4.00 13.16 10.18
N ASP A 73 3.42 14.19 10.77
CA ASP A 73 3.73 15.58 10.44
C ASP A 73 5.18 15.95 10.80
N THR A 74 5.79 15.23 11.75
CA THR A 74 7.22 15.37 12.08
C THR A 74 8.14 14.67 11.07
N GLY A 75 7.58 13.86 10.16
CA GLY A 75 8.33 13.10 9.18
C GLY A 75 8.80 11.74 9.67
N ILE A 76 9.79 11.19 8.98
CA ILE A 76 10.36 9.87 9.29
C ILE A 76 11.88 10.02 9.44
N SER A 77 12.39 9.62 10.58
CA SER A 77 13.84 9.52 10.85
C SER A 77 14.43 8.30 10.17
N GLY A 78 15.73 8.30 9.94
CA GLY A 78 16.42 7.19 9.30
C GLY A 78 16.29 7.24 7.77
N ILE A 79 16.19 6.06 7.15
CA ILE A 79 16.12 5.92 5.70
C ILE A 79 14.72 5.48 5.29
N VAL A 80 14.09 6.25 4.40
CA VAL A 80 12.86 5.87 3.70
C VAL A 80 13.22 5.38 2.32
N VAL A 81 12.81 4.19 1.96
CA VAL A 81 12.99 3.62 0.61
C VAL A 81 11.69 3.63 -0.15
N ILE A 82 11.69 4.28 -1.31
CA ILE A 82 10.59 4.27 -2.28
C ILE A 82 10.90 3.21 -3.34
N THR A 83 9.97 2.27 -3.55
CA THR A 83 10.16 1.15 -4.49
C THR A 83 9.53 1.37 -5.87
N SER A 84 8.79 2.45 -6.09
CA SER A 84 8.00 2.68 -7.32
C SER A 84 8.79 2.67 -8.62
N ASP A 85 10.10 2.96 -8.57
CA ASP A 85 10.96 2.95 -9.76
C ASP A 85 11.55 1.56 -10.06
N MET A 86 11.28 0.57 -9.21
CA MET A 86 11.63 -0.84 -9.37
C MET A 86 10.37 -1.61 -9.77
N ASN A 87 9.98 -1.56 -11.04
CA ASN A 87 8.65 -1.94 -11.52
C ASN A 87 8.65 -2.85 -12.77
N ASN A 88 9.72 -3.57 -13.06
CA ASN A 88 9.76 -4.49 -14.22
C ASN A 88 8.77 -5.64 -14.06
N ILE A 89 8.10 -6.02 -15.17
CA ILE A 89 7.16 -7.15 -15.26
C ILE A 89 7.68 -8.10 -16.34
N GLU A 90 7.67 -9.41 -16.04
CA GLU A 90 8.12 -10.47 -16.94
C GLU A 90 7.10 -11.61 -16.93
N LEU A 91 6.84 -12.21 -18.09
CA LEU A 91 5.98 -13.39 -18.24
C LEU A 91 6.81 -14.56 -18.78
N SER A 92 6.74 -15.71 -18.09
CA SER A 92 7.36 -16.94 -18.57
C SER A 92 6.43 -17.74 -19.50
N GLU A 93 6.98 -18.72 -20.22
CA GLU A 93 6.20 -19.65 -21.07
C GLU A 93 5.20 -20.50 -20.28
N GLU A 94 5.40 -20.65 -18.96
CA GLU A 94 4.52 -21.41 -18.05
C GLU A 94 3.39 -20.56 -17.45
N ASN A 95 3.12 -19.38 -18.00
CA ASN A 95 2.17 -18.40 -17.45
C ASN A 95 2.49 -17.96 -16.00
N ILE A 96 3.75 -17.96 -15.63
CA ILE A 96 4.20 -17.34 -14.38
C ILE A 96 4.58 -15.89 -14.67
N LEU A 97 3.76 -14.97 -14.21
CA LEU A 97 4.03 -13.55 -14.27
C LEU A 97 4.85 -13.16 -13.03
N SER A 98 5.99 -12.52 -13.22
CA SER A 98 6.79 -12.00 -12.12
C SER A 98 6.95 -10.49 -12.23
N CYS A 99 6.90 -9.79 -11.09
CA CYS A 99 7.17 -8.36 -11.05
C CYS A 99 7.80 -7.93 -9.73
N TYR A 100 8.49 -6.79 -9.75
CA TYR A 100 9.04 -6.22 -8.54
C TYR A 100 7.96 -5.56 -7.66
N ALA A 101 8.27 -5.43 -6.38
CA ALA A 101 7.36 -4.89 -5.36
C ALA A 101 6.89 -3.45 -5.63
N GLY A 102 7.66 -2.68 -6.39
CA GLY A 102 7.32 -1.31 -6.78
C GLY A 102 6.32 -1.18 -7.92
N THR A 103 6.11 -2.24 -8.72
CA THR A 103 5.11 -2.28 -9.78
C THR A 103 3.75 -1.86 -9.24
N THR A 104 3.07 -0.94 -9.89
CA THR A 104 1.71 -0.56 -9.50
C THR A 104 0.70 -1.63 -9.92
N LEU A 105 -0.40 -1.76 -9.18
CA LEU A 105 -1.46 -2.68 -9.56
C LEU A 105 -2.12 -2.28 -10.90
N LYS A 106 -2.04 -1.01 -11.26
CA LYS A 106 -2.47 -0.54 -12.59
C LYS A 106 -1.57 -1.11 -13.69
N GLU A 107 -0.24 -0.95 -13.58
CA GLU A 107 0.71 -1.51 -14.56
C GLU A 107 0.55 -3.02 -14.68
N LEU A 108 0.37 -3.72 -13.55
CA LEU A 108 0.13 -5.15 -13.52
C LEU A 108 -1.18 -5.54 -14.24
N THR A 109 -2.27 -4.82 -13.99
CA THR A 109 -3.57 -5.06 -14.65
C THR A 109 -3.49 -4.78 -16.15
N ASP A 110 -2.85 -3.67 -16.54
CA ASP A 110 -2.66 -3.32 -17.97
C ASP A 110 -1.85 -4.40 -18.69
N PHE A 111 -0.77 -4.88 -18.07
CA PHE A 111 0.03 -5.99 -18.62
C PHE A 111 -0.80 -7.28 -18.79
N CYS A 112 -1.64 -7.62 -17.81
CA CYS A 112 -2.54 -8.77 -17.90
C CYS A 112 -3.54 -8.64 -19.06
N ILE A 113 -4.12 -7.46 -19.28
CA ILE A 113 -5.02 -7.18 -20.41
C ILE A 113 -4.28 -7.37 -21.74
N GLU A 114 -3.07 -6.80 -21.85
CA GLU A 114 -2.27 -6.89 -23.09
C GLU A 114 -1.94 -8.33 -23.47
N ASN A 115 -1.68 -9.18 -22.47
CA ASN A 115 -1.30 -10.58 -22.64
C ASN A 115 -2.47 -11.57 -22.47
N SER A 116 -3.72 -11.08 -22.37
CA SER A 116 -4.93 -11.93 -22.23
C SER A 116 -4.88 -12.85 -20.99
N LEU A 117 -4.36 -12.35 -19.87
CA LEU A 117 -4.26 -13.07 -18.59
C LEU A 117 -5.39 -12.66 -17.66
N THR A 118 -6.11 -13.64 -17.10
CA THR A 118 -7.25 -13.43 -16.19
C THR A 118 -6.90 -13.72 -14.73
N ASN A 119 -7.83 -13.41 -13.82
CA ASN A 119 -7.80 -13.57 -12.36
C ASN A 119 -7.16 -12.41 -11.58
N LEU A 120 -6.69 -11.33 -12.22
CA LEU A 120 -6.20 -10.14 -11.57
C LEU A 120 -7.10 -8.90 -11.76
N GLU A 121 -8.26 -9.05 -12.39
CA GLU A 121 -9.20 -7.95 -12.68
C GLU A 121 -9.67 -7.24 -11.40
N PHE A 122 -9.81 -7.97 -10.28
CA PHE A 122 -10.21 -7.41 -8.98
C PHE A 122 -9.25 -6.32 -8.48
N SER A 123 -7.99 -6.35 -8.92
CA SER A 123 -6.95 -5.41 -8.49
C SER A 123 -7.00 -4.07 -9.22
N CYS A 124 -7.75 -3.99 -10.33
CA CYS A 124 -7.90 -2.75 -11.08
C CYS A 124 -8.39 -1.59 -10.20
N GLY A 125 -7.85 -0.41 -10.41
CA GLY A 125 -8.22 0.78 -9.67
C GLY A 125 -7.81 0.80 -8.18
N ILE A 126 -7.16 -0.25 -7.64
CA ILE A 126 -6.49 -0.15 -6.33
C ILE A 126 -5.20 0.66 -6.53
N PRO A 127 -5.04 1.83 -5.87
CA PRO A 127 -3.90 2.71 -6.12
C PRO A 127 -2.63 2.26 -5.39
N GLY A 128 -2.40 0.96 -5.25
CA GLY A 128 -1.29 0.34 -4.53
C GLY A 128 -0.15 -0.12 -5.43
N SER A 129 0.99 -0.43 -4.80
CA SER A 129 2.05 -1.25 -5.41
C SER A 129 1.83 -2.72 -5.09
N VAL A 130 2.43 -3.59 -5.91
CA VAL A 130 2.41 -5.05 -5.70
C VAL A 130 2.92 -5.41 -4.30
N GLY A 131 4.07 -4.87 -3.87
CA GLY A 131 4.60 -5.13 -2.53
C GLY A 131 3.62 -4.76 -1.41
N GLY A 132 2.97 -3.59 -1.51
CA GLY A 132 1.93 -3.16 -0.57
C GLY A 132 0.69 -4.06 -0.61
N ALA A 133 0.30 -4.51 -1.81
CA ALA A 133 -0.83 -5.42 -1.98
C ALA A 133 -0.57 -6.80 -1.35
N ILE A 134 0.64 -7.34 -1.51
CA ILE A 134 1.06 -8.60 -0.88
C ILE A 134 1.15 -8.45 0.64
N PHE A 135 1.74 -7.36 1.13
CA PHE A 135 1.83 -7.07 2.56
C PHE A 135 0.46 -7.10 3.24
N MET A 136 -0.56 -6.55 2.58
CA MET A 136 -1.93 -6.45 3.08
C MET A 136 -2.85 -7.58 2.63
N ASN A 137 -2.39 -8.55 1.82
CA ASN A 137 -3.30 -9.44 1.09
C ASN A 137 -4.47 -8.65 0.51
N ALA A 138 -4.16 -7.65 -0.31
CA ALA A 138 -5.16 -6.73 -0.84
C ALA A 138 -6.23 -7.47 -1.64
N GLY A 139 -7.46 -7.06 -1.47
CA GLY A 139 -8.60 -7.66 -2.19
C GLY A 139 -9.74 -6.69 -2.35
N ALA A 140 -10.48 -6.87 -3.41
CA ALA A 140 -11.67 -6.11 -3.76
C ALA A 140 -12.61 -6.98 -4.62
N TYR A 141 -13.91 -6.72 -4.57
CA TYR A 141 -14.90 -7.34 -5.47
C TYR A 141 -14.90 -8.87 -5.48
N GLY A 142 -14.52 -9.49 -4.37
CA GLY A 142 -14.53 -10.94 -4.18
C GLY A 142 -13.21 -11.64 -4.48
N GLY A 143 -12.21 -10.96 -5.09
CA GLY A 143 -10.86 -11.49 -5.29
C GLY A 143 -9.86 -10.92 -4.29
N GLU A 144 -8.77 -11.63 -4.02
CA GLU A 144 -7.67 -11.20 -3.17
C GLU A 144 -6.32 -11.79 -3.64
N MET A 145 -5.20 -11.15 -3.26
CA MET A 145 -3.86 -11.54 -3.74
C MET A 145 -3.50 -12.99 -3.47
N LYS A 146 -3.92 -13.56 -2.35
CA LYS A 146 -3.65 -14.99 -2.02
C LYS A 146 -4.13 -15.97 -3.10
N GLU A 147 -5.13 -15.60 -3.91
CA GLU A 147 -5.73 -16.51 -4.90
C GLU A 147 -4.85 -16.68 -6.14
N VAL A 148 -3.96 -15.74 -6.40
CA VAL A 148 -3.14 -15.67 -7.62
C VAL A 148 -1.64 -15.72 -7.36
N VAL A 149 -1.18 -15.47 -6.13
CA VAL A 149 0.24 -15.51 -5.76
C VAL A 149 0.75 -16.94 -5.77
N GLU A 150 1.84 -17.18 -6.47
CA GLU A 150 2.59 -18.45 -6.47
C GLU A 150 3.67 -18.46 -5.38
N LYS A 151 4.55 -17.45 -5.41
CA LYS A 151 5.63 -17.25 -4.43
C LYS A 151 6.03 -15.79 -4.32
N VAL A 152 6.72 -15.46 -3.22
CA VAL A 152 7.19 -14.12 -2.91
C VAL A 152 8.67 -14.17 -2.52
N GLU A 153 9.51 -13.39 -3.19
CA GLU A 153 10.88 -13.13 -2.77
C GLU A 153 10.95 -11.95 -1.82
N VAL A 154 11.67 -12.15 -0.73
CA VAL A 154 11.86 -11.13 0.30
C VAL A 154 13.31 -11.00 0.68
N PHE A 155 13.68 -9.86 1.24
CA PHE A 155 14.93 -9.70 2.00
C PHE A 155 14.61 -9.71 3.49
N ASP A 156 15.43 -10.40 4.28
CA ASP A 156 15.46 -10.16 5.73
C ASP A 156 16.10 -8.80 6.02
N ARG A 157 16.04 -8.36 7.27
CA ARG A 157 16.62 -7.07 7.66
C ARG A 157 18.14 -6.99 7.50
N LYS A 158 18.84 -8.13 7.31
CA LYS A 158 20.26 -8.21 7.00
C LYS A 158 20.55 -8.19 5.49
N GLY A 159 19.52 -8.17 4.66
CA GLY A 159 19.61 -8.21 3.21
C GLY A 159 19.82 -9.60 2.63
N ASN A 160 19.58 -10.67 3.39
CA ASN A 160 19.61 -12.02 2.85
C ASN A 160 18.28 -12.30 2.14
N LYS A 161 18.37 -12.85 0.93
CA LYS A 161 17.20 -13.22 0.14
C LYS A 161 16.57 -14.52 0.68
N LYS A 162 15.23 -14.52 0.76
CA LYS A 162 14.40 -15.68 1.09
C LYS A 162 13.24 -15.76 0.12
N VAL A 163 12.61 -16.94 0.03
CA VAL A 163 11.43 -17.19 -0.80
C VAL A 163 10.35 -17.83 0.05
N TYR A 164 9.16 -17.26 -0.01
CA TYR A 164 7.96 -17.85 0.56
C TYR A 164 7.08 -18.42 -0.54
N SER A 165 6.55 -19.65 -0.34
CA SER A 165 5.42 -20.13 -1.12
C SER A 165 4.15 -19.38 -0.72
N ASN A 166 3.08 -19.51 -1.49
CA ASN A 166 1.76 -18.98 -1.14
C ASN A 166 1.32 -19.39 0.28
N GLU A 167 1.46 -20.69 0.61
CA GLU A 167 1.16 -21.22 1.94
C GLU A 167 2.02 -20.57 3.03
N GLY A 168 3.34 -20.42 2.75
CA GLY A 168 4.29 -19.80 3.68
C GLY A 168 3.99 -18.33 3.97
N MET A 169 3.29 -17.62 3.07
CA MET A 169 2.85 -16.25 3.29
C MET A 169 1.74 -16.12 4.35
N ASN A 170 1.08 -17.22 4.72
CA ASN A 170 0.03 -17.26 5.75
C ASN A 170 -1.02 -16.16 5.59
N PHE A 171 -1.49 -15.99 4.36
CA PHE A 171 -2.44 -14.93 4.02
C PHE A 171 -3.79 -15.09 4.74
N SER A 172 -4.27 -13.99 5.27
CA SER A 172 -5.64 -13.86 5.78
C SER A 172 -6.19 -12.46 5.50
N TYR A 173 -7.37 -12.13 6.00
CA TYR A 173 -7.99 -10.82 5.75
C TYR A 173 -7.09 -9.67 6.20
N ARG A 174 -6.59 -8.88 5.25
CA ARG A 174 -5.67 -7.75 5.46
C ARG A 174 -4.38 -8.11 6.19
N TYR A 175 -3.88 -9.32 5.94
CA TYR A 175 -2.72 -9.85 6.63
C TYR A 175 -1.87 -10.73 5.71
N SER A 176 -0.56 -10.66 5.91
CA SER A 176 0.46 -11.62 5.48
C SER A 176 1.51 -11.76 6.58
N VAL A 177 2.25 -12.87 6.60
CA VAL A 177 3.33 -13.14 7.57
C VAL A 177 4.39 -12.04 7.63
N ILE A 178 4.55 -11.28 6.56
CA ILE A 178 5.50 -10.17 6.47
C ILE A 178 5.20 -9.07 7.50
N GLN A 179 3.95 -8.93 7.94
CA GLN A 179 3.57 -7.96 8.99
C GLN A 179 4.17 -8.32 10.36
N GLU A 180 4.50 -9.59 10.61
CA GLU A 180 5.11 -10.07 11.85
C GLU A 180 6.62 -10.20 11.72
N THR A 181 7.11 -10.76 10.60
CA THR A 181 8.55 -11.00 10.40
C THR A 181 9.33 -9.72 10.14
N GLY A 182 8.66 -8.69 9.63
CA GLY A 182 9.27 -7.42 9.26
C GLY A 182 10.25 -7.56 8.07
N GLU A 183 10.18 -8.65 7.32
CA GLU A 183 10.92 -8.84 6.09
C GLU A 183 10.41 -7.90 4.99
N ILE A 184 11.16 -7.77 3.91
CA ILE A 184 10.94 -6.75 2.90
C ILE A 184 10.69 -7.42 1.56
N ILE A 185 9.51 -7.23 0.98
CA ILE A 185 9.12 -7.82 -0.29
C ILE A 185 9.94 -7.19 -1.42
N SER A 186 10.57 -8.03 -2.25
CA SER A 186 11.35 -7.61 -3.42
C SER A 186 10.65 -7.96 -4.72
N LYS A 187 10.31 -9.23 -4.95
CA LYS A 187 9.72 -9.72 -6.19
C LYS A 187 8.55 -10.67 -5.90
N VAL A 188 7.51 -10.62 -6.71
CA VAL A 188 6.30 -11.44 -6.55
C VAL A 188 6.08 -12.22 -7.83
N TYR A 189 5.65 -13.46 -7.70
CA TYR A 189 5.32 -14.36 -8.79
C TYR A 189 3.85 -14.74 -8.69
N PHE A 190 3.14 -14.60 -9.80
CA PHE A 190 1.72 -14.90 -9.92
C PHE A 190 1.53 -16.04 -10.90
N LYS A 191 0.68 -17.00 -10.56
CA LYS A 191 0.27 -18.05 -11.47
C LYS A 191 -0.96 -17.56 -12.23
N MET A 192 -0.77 -17.30 -13.51
CA MET A 192 -1.80 -16.72 -14.37
C MET A 192 -2.52 -17.79 -15.16
N THR A 193 -3.71 -17.44 -15.67
CA THR A 193 -4.52 -18.27 -16.54
C THR A 193 -4.84 -17.48 -17.81
N ASP A 194 -4.76 -18.14 -18.98
CA ASP A 194 -5.20 -17.52 -20.23
C ASP A 194 -6.70 -17.23 -20.19
N GLY A 195 -7.08 -16.07 -20.67
CA GLY A 195 -8.46 -15.62 -20.70
C GLY A 195 -8.85 -15.00 -22.05
N ASN A 196 -10.12 -14.63 -22.16
CA ASN A 196 -10.61 -13.86 -23.31
C ASN A 196 -10.36 -12.36 -23.04
N LYS A 197 -9.62 -11.70 -23.95
CA LYS A 197 -9.21 -10.30 -23.78
C LYS A 197 -10.41 -9.34 -23.66
N GLU A 198 -11.45 -9.56 -24.44
CA GLU A 198 -12.65 -8.75 -24.45
C GLU A 198 -13.42 -8.88 -23.12
N GLU A 199 -13.48 -10.09 -22.56
CA GLU A 199 -14.12 -10.34 -21.25
C GLU A 199 -13.32 -9.71 -20.11
N ILE A 200 -11.98 -9.80 -20.14
CA ILE A 200 -11.09 -9.16 -19.16
C ILE A 200 -11.29 -7.65 -19.18
N ILE A 201 -11.27 -7.03 -20.38
CA ILE A 201 -11.51 -5.59 -20.56
C ILE A 201 -12.89 -5.19 -20.02
N ALA A 202 -13.93 -5.96 -20.40
CA ALA A 202 -15.30 -5.69 -19.94
C ALA A 202 -15.39 -5.75 -18.41
N ARG A 203 -14.76 -6.74 -17.78
CA ARG A 203 -14.73 -6.88 -16.32
C ARG A 203 -13.98 -5.75 -15.64
N VAL A 204 -12.80 -5.39 -16.13
CA VAL A 204 -12.01 -4.26 -15.60
C VAL A 204 -12.80 -2.94 -15.71
N ASN A 205 -13.46 -2.69 -16.84
CA ASN A 205 -14.27 -1.49 -17.02
C ASN A 205 -15.46 -1.44 -16.04
N GLU A 206 -16.15 -2.57 -15.87
CA GLU A 206 -17.24 -2.70 -14.89
C GLU A 206 -16.75 -2.35 -13.47
N LEU A 207 -15.63 -2.94 -13.04
CA LEU A 207 -15.09 -2.74 -11.69
C LEU A 207 -14.62 -1.29 -11.48
N ASN A 208 -13.98 -0.68 -12.46
CA ASN A 208 -13.57 0.71 -12.41
C ASN A 208 -14.80 1.64 -12.30
N LYS A 209 -15.83 1.40 -13.10
CA LYS A 209 -17.08 2.16 -13.02
C LYS A 209 -17.75 2.06 -11.64
N MET A 210 -17.84 0.85 -11.08
CA MET A 210 -18.37 0.63 -9.72
C MET A 210 -17.54 1.40 -8.66
N ARG A 211 -16.24 1.52 -8.86
CA ARG A 211 -15.33 2.27 -7.98
C ARG A 211 -15.56 3.77 -8.09
N GLU A 212 -15.63 4.30 -9.30
CA GLU A 212 -15.90 5.72 -9.57
C GLU A 212 -17.26 6.16 -8.99
N GLU A 213 -18.27 5.32 -9.12
CA GLU A 213 -19.60 5.61 -8.58
C GLU A 213 -19.64 5.65 -7.04
N LYS A 214 -18.85 4.79 -6.37
CA LYS A 214 -18.95 4.59 -4.92
C LYS A 214 -17.87 5.25 -4.09
N GLN A 215 -16.68 5.52 -4.65
CA GLN A 215 -15.53 6.04 -3.89
C GLN A 215 -15.28 7.52 -4.20
N PRO A 216 -14.77 8.29 -3.21
CA PRO A 216 -14.47 9.72 -3.35
C PRO A 216 -13.11 9.93 -4.03
N LEU A 217 -12.97 9.51 -5.30
CA LEU A 217 -11.70 9.53 -6.03
C LEU A 217 -11.18 10.94 -6.35
N GLU A 218 -12.04 11.93 -6.25
CA GLU A 218 -11.75 13.36 -6.44
C GLU A 218 -10.92 13.98 -5.31
N TYR A 219 -10.82 13.31 -4.16
CA TYR A 219 -10.07 13.78 -3.00
C TYR A 219 -8.88 12.88 -2.66
N PRO A 220 -7.77 13.46 -2.16
CA PRO A 220 -6.69 12.67 -1.58
C PRO A 220 -7.20 11.85 -0.39
N SER A 221 -6.86 10.55 -0.34
CA SER A 221 -7.27 9.64 0.74
C SER A 221 -6.35 8.42 0.83
N CYS A 222 -6.47 7.64 1.90
CA CYS A 222 -5.79 6.36 2.07
C CYS A 222 -6.72 5.15 1.89
N GLY A 223 -7.79 5.30 1.10
CA GLY A 223 -8.78 4.24 0.94
C GLY A 223 -9.69 4.08 2.16
N SER A 224 -10.16 2.87 2.40
CA SER A 224 -10.94 2.55 3.59
C SER A 224 -10.05 2.58 4.83
N VAL A 225 -10.42 3.40 5.82
CA VAL A 225 -9.59 3.62 7.02
C VAL A 225 -9.68 2.48 8.01
N PHE A 226 -10.81 1.77 8.04
CA PHE A 226 -11.07 0.70 9.01
C PHE A 226 -11.25 -0.64 8.34
N LYS A 227 -10.76 -1.68 9.01
CA LYS A 227 -11.06 -3.08 8.67
C LYS A 227 -12.56 -3.34 8.80
N ARG A 228 -13.04 -4.33 8.05
CA ARG A 228 -14.42 -4.79 8.17
C ARG A 228 -14.59 -5.57 9.49
N PRO A 229 -15.44 -5.12 10.44
CA PRO A 229 -15.72 -5.88 11.64
C PRO A 229 -16.50 -7.16 11.32
N VAL A 230 -16.33 -8.19 12.14
CA VAL A 230 -17.05 -9.46 11.97
C VAL A 230 -18.56 -9.21 12.04
N GLY A 231 -19.29 -9.63 11.00
CA GLY A 231 -20.74 -9.47 10.91
C GLY A 231 -21.22 -8.06 10.51
N TYR A 232 -20.32 -7.10 10.29
CA TYR A 232 -20.68 -5.70 9.99
C TYR A 232 -19.89 -5.14 8.80
N PHE A 233 -20.27 -3.95 8.35
CA PHE A 233 -19.53 -3.14 7.39
C PHE A 233 -19.14 -1.83 8.07
N ALA A 234 -17.85 -1.51 8.14
CA ALA A 234 -17.36 -0.30 8.81
C ALA A 234 -18.03 0.98 8.27
N GLY A 235 -18.11 1.14 6.94
CA GLY A 235 -18.77 2.29 6.32
C GLY A 235 -20.24 2.41 6.71
N LYS A 236 -20.99 1.31 6.82
CA LYS A 236 -22.39 1.32 7.26
C LYS A 236 -22.53 1.76 8.72
N LEU A 237 -21.67 1.24 9.61
CA LEU A 237 -21.66 1.65 11.03
C LEU A 237 -21.38 3.15 11.20
N ILE A 238 -20.44 3.68 10.41
CA ILE A 238 -20.09 5.12 10.42
C ILE A 238 -21.25 5.97 9.88
N GLN A 239 -21.90 5.51 8.81
CA GLN A 239 -23.08 6.16 8.24
C GLN A 239 -24.26 6.17 9.23
N ASP A 240 -24.55 5.03 9.87
CA ASP A 240 -25.66 4.90 10.83
C ASP A 240 -25.44 5.75 12.08
N ALA A 241 -24.18 5.95 12.46
CA ALA A 241 -23.82 6.89 13.52
C ALA A 241 -23.91 8.37 13.09
N GLY A 242 -24.31 8.67 11.84
CA GLY A 242 -24.48 10.04 11.35
C GLY A 242 -23.19 10.81 11.13
N LEU A 243 -22.06 10.12 10.89
CA LEU A 243 -20.72 10.75 10.89
C LEU A 243 -20.22 11.18 9.50
N GLN A 244 -20.99 10.95 8.43
CA GLN A 244 -20.61 11.48 7.11
C GLN A 244 -20.53 13.01 7.14
N GLY A 245 -19.44 13.56 6.57
CA GLY A 245 -19.16 14.99 6.61
C GLY A 245 -18.53 15.48 7.92
N LEU A 246 -18.37 14.63 8.96
CA LEU A 246 -17.64 15.00 10.17
C LEU A 246 -16.22 15.42 9.81
N THR A 247 -15.83 16.60 10.24
CA THR A 247 -14.55 17.22 9.88
C THR A 247 -13.71 17.51 11.12
N VAL A 248 -12.40 17.26 11.04
CA VAL A 248 -11.40 17.66 12.01
C VAL A 248 -10.22 18.26 11.25
N GLY A 249 -9.93 19.53 11.49
CA GLY A 249 -8.96 20.28 10.69
C GLY A 249 -9.25 20.20 9.20
N GLY A 250 -8.32 19.69 8.41
CA GLY A 250 -8.48 19.48 6.98
C GLY A 250 -8.99 18.09 6.58
N ALA A 251 -9.17 17.16 7.54
CA ALA A 251 -9.63 15.79 7.28
C ALA A 251 -11.14 15.66 7.49
N GLN A 252 -11.83 14.93 6.60
CA GLN A 252 -13.28 14.74 6.65
C GLN A 252 -13.67 13.28 6.39
N VAL A 253 -14.67 12.76 7.11
CA VAL A 253 -15.38 11.53 6.72
C VAL A 253 -16.13 11.81 5.42
N SER A 254 -15.81 11.07 4.37
CA SER A 254 -16.40 11.31 3.04
C SER A 254 -17.93 11.26 3.07
N THR A 255 -18.55 12.23 2.42
CA THR A 255 -20.00 12.27 2.21
C THR A 255 -20.47 11.25 1.19
N LYS A 256 -19.57 10.78 0.29
CA LYS A 256 -19.85 9.78 -0.74
C LYS A 256 -19.72 8.34 -0.21
N HIS A 257 -18.67 8.07 0.60
CA HIS A 257 -18.39 6.74 1.16
C HIS A 257 -17.88 6.86 2.60
N ALA A 258 -18.72 6.56 3.58
CA ALA A 258 -18.42 6.77 5.00
C ALA A 258 -17.19 6.00 5.54
N GLY A 259 -16.75 4.93 4.87
CA GLY A 259 -15.50 4.20 5.21
C GLY A 259 -14.21 4.93 4.83
N PHE A 260 -14.31 6.01 4.02
CA PHE A 260 -13.18 6.82 3.58
C PHE A 260 -13.07 8.10 4.41
N MET A 261 -11.83 8.47 4.72
CA MET A 261 -11.50 9.81 5.18
C MET A 261 -10.68 10.51 4.11
N VAL A 262 -11.06 11.74 3.79
CA VAL A 262 -10.51 12.52 2.69
C VAL A 262 -9.84 13.79 3.18
N ASN A 263 -8.81 14.23 2.47
CA ASN A 263 -8.17 15.52 2.69
C ASN A 263 -8.90 16.58 1.86
N ILE A 264 -9.70 17.41 2.51
CA ILE A 264 -10.49 18.46 1.85
C ILE A 264 -9.79 19.83 1.90
N ASN A 265 -8.85 20.03 2.82
CA ASN A 265 -8.19 21.32 3.00
C ASN A 265 -6.86 21.19 3.75
N ASN A 266 -5.80 20.74 3.06
CA ASN A 266 -4.45 20.63 3.63
C ASN A 266 -4.41 19.93 4.99
N ALA A 267 -5.12 18.81 5.13
CA ALA A 267 -5.14 18.01 6.34
C ALA A 267 -3.73 17.62 6.79
N THR A 268 -3.52 17.59 8.10
CA THR A 268 -2.33 17.04 8.74
C THR A 268 -2.55 15.56 9.09
N CYS A 269 -1.47 14.84 9.38
CA CYS A 269 -1.57 13.48 9.94
C CYS A 269 -2.34 13.50 11.28
N GLU A 270 -2.11 14.51 12.09
CA GLU A 270 -2.79 14.67 13.37
C GLU A 270 -4.30 14.92 13.20
N ASP A 271 -4.73 15.65 12.17
CA ASP A 271 -6.15 15.80 11.84
C ASP A 271 -6.81 14.45 11.54
N TYR A 272 -6.14 13.59 10.74
CA TYR A 272 -6.61 12.24 10.46
C TYR A 272 -6.68 11.36 11.72
N LYS A 273 -5.66 11.39 12.58
CA LYS A 273 -5.63 10.62 13.83
C LYS A 273 -6.76 11.03 14.77
N ASN A 274 -6.99 12.31 14.91
CA ASN A 274 -8.07 12.86 15.73
C ASN A 274 -9.45 12.51 15.14
N LEU A 275 -9.61 12.56 13.82
CA LEU A 275 -10.84 12.15 13.14
C LEU A 275 -11.11 10.65 13.32
N ILE A 276 -10.08 9.80 13.14
CA ILE A 276 -10.14 8.34 13.37
C ILE A 276 -10.63 8.04 14.78
N LYS A 277 -9.99 8.64 15.79
CA LYS A 277 -10.35 8.46 17.20
C LYS A 277 -11.81 8.85 17.47
N LYS A 278 -12.22 9.99 16.96
CA LYS A 278 -13.59 10.49 17.14
C LYS A 278 -14.62 9.55 16.49
N VAL A 279 -14.33 9.05 15.28
CA VAL A 279 -15.20 8.07 14.61
C VAL A 279 -15.27 6.77 15.39
N GLN A 280 -14.14 6.26 15.90
CA GLN A 280 -14.14 5.05 16.73
C GLN A 280 -14.99 5.21 17.98
N GLU A 281 -14.89 6.33 18.68
CA GLU A 281 -15.64 6.63 19.91
C GLU A 281 -17.15 6.72 19.62
N GLU A 282 -17.55 7.47 18.59
CA GLU A 282 -18.96 7.67 18.29
C GLU A 282 -19.63 6.40 17.73
N VAL A 283 -18.95 5.63 16.87
CA VAL A 283 -19.45 4.33 16.40
C VAL A 283 -19.60 3.35 17.56
N PHE A 284 -18.65 3.32 18.47
CA PHE A 284 -18.75 2.45 19.65
C PHE A 284 -19.93 2.85 20.56
N LYS A 285 -20.14 4.13 20.80
CA LYS A 285 -21.30 4.63 21.57
C LYS A 285 -22.63 4.25 20.89
N HIS A 286 -22.68 4.33 19.57
CA HIS A 286 -23.91 4.07 18.81
C HIS A 286 -24.25 2.58 18.68
N SER A 287 -23.26 1.73 18.44
CA SER A 287 -23.45 0.32 18.04
C SER A 287 -22.81 -0.70 18.97
N GLY A 288 -21.93 -0.29 19.89
CA GLY A 288 -21.12 -1.21 20.71
C GLY A 288 -19.98 -1.89 19.94
N VAL A 289 -19.80 -1.61 18.63
CA VAL A 289 -18.80 -2.24 17.78
C VAL A 289 -17.51 -1.40 17.79
N LYS A 290 -16.37 -2.06 18.06
CA LYS A 290 -15.05 -1.40 17.97
C LYS A 290 -14.54 -1.46 16.53
N LEU A 291 -14.17 -0.31 15.97
CA LEU A 291 -13.50 -0.22 14.67
C LEU A 291 -11.99 -0.37 14.83
N GLU A 292 -11.39 -1.26 14.05
CA GLU A 292 -9.94 -1.45 13.95
C GLU A 292 -9.40 -0.73 12.71
N CYS A 293 -8.32 0.05 12.87
CA CYS A 293 -7.67 0.73 11.74
C CYS A 293 -7.05 -0.27 10.77
N GLU A 294 -7.26 -0.05 9.47
CA GLU A 294 -6.54 -0.72 8.38
C GLU A 294 -5.33 0.10 7.94
N VAL A 295 -5.46 1.42 7.94
CA VAL A 295 -4.39 2.36 7.59
C VAL A 295 -3.23 2.25 8.58
N LYS A 296 -1.99 2.31 8.05
CA LYS A 296 -0.77 2.27 8.86
C LYS A 296 -0.23 3.69 9.10
N VAL A 297 0.15 4.00 10.35
CA VAL A 297 0.81 5.27 10.68
C VAL A 297 2.33 5.05 10.67
N LEU A 298 3.07 5.95 10.03
CA LEU A 298 4.53 5.90 9.89
C LEU A 298 5.16 7.15 10.49
N GLY A 299 6.32 7.02 11.14
CA GLY A 299 7.09 8.14 11.68
C GLY A 299 6.68 8.58 13.11
N GLU A 300 6.09 7.69 13.89
CA GLU A 300 5.80 7.91 15.33
C GLU A 300 6.91 7.43 16.23
#